data_073e17262a540137650cf303cb9ddbf1
#
_entry.id   073e17262a540137650cf303cb9ddbf1
#
_cell.length_a   1.000
_cell.length_b   1.000
_cell.length_c   1.000
_cell.angle_alpha   90.00
_cell.angle_beta   90.00
_cell.angle_gamma   90.00
#
_symmetry.space_group_name_H-M   'P 1'
#
loop_
_entity.id
_entity.type
_entity.pdbx_description
1 polymer ?
#
loop_
_entity_poly.entity_id
_entity_poly.type
_entity_poly.pdbx_seq_one_letter_code
_entity_poly.pdbx_strand_id
1 'polypeptide(L)'
;PYAIKDSYNVNPDLADDPTRRLEEFVALVERIHQHGMKVVIDMVPNHVARCYHSISNPKGVEDFGAQDNTQVEYVQDNNFYYNVGESLTLPTTTVGYLPEEPALRVLLLTTYKEYPAKWTGNSRSSSPALTDWYETIKLNYGVAPDGHKDFDSLPLEVAHWDAGAHYAFWRSRVVPSTWRKFKEIVSFWLSLGVDGFRYDMAEMVPVEFWSYLNSYIKSRRPDAFLMAEIYNPDSYRDYLHIGKMDALYNKVGLYDTLRDIICYEHSTDRIDQVQAPLTDIWPQMLHFMENHDEQRIASDGFAHDPHYGLPAMAVSAHLNEASVMVYFGQEVGEAAREQAGFGSPTRTSIFDYIGVPAFQRWVNGKHYDGGALTPEEAALRDYYCRLLSLPVEGAFRYIHGYNREHTPYYNDKVYSFVRETAHTKWLIIANFSKHDGFGFELQVPPELLSTWNLPNGSYPLVDKLYGEVQTHFHREGNYGHMRVDIA
;
A
#
# COMPACT_ATOMS: atom_id res chain seq x y z
N PRO A 1 5.71 -14.68 -7.04
CA PRO A 1 4.67 -14.43 -6.04
C PRO A 1 3.45 -13.75 -6.61
N TYR A 2 3.60 -12.68 -7.41
CA TYR A 2 2.45 -11.99 -8.03
C TYR A 2 1.91 -12.69 -9.28
N ALA A 3 2.47 -13.80 -9.73
CA ALA A 3 1.90 -14.66 -10.75
C ALA A 3 0.92 -15.66 -10.10
N ILE A 4 -0.32 -15.25 -9.92
CA ILE A 4 -1.35 -16.03 -9.22
C ILE A 4 -1.70 -17.28 -10.01
N LYS A 5 -1.51 -18.46 -9.41
CA LYS A 5 -1.83 -19.76 -10.00
C LYS A 5 -3.24 -20.26 -9.71
N ASP A 6 -3.81 -19.82 -8.57
CA ASP A 6 -5.12 -20.22 -8.08
C ASP A 6 -5.74 -19.10 -7.28
N SER A 7 -6.82 -18.51 -7.78
CA SER A 7 -7.52 -17.39 -7.11
C SER A 7 -8.45 -17.84 -5.98
N TYR A 8 -8.60 -19.14 -5.75
CA TYR A 8 -9.48 -19.71 -4.73
C TYR A 8 -8.71 -20.48 -3.65
N ASN A 9 -7.41 -20.23 -3.52
CA ASN A 9 -6.56 -20.95 -2.59
C ASN A 9 -5.49 -20.07 -1.97
N VAL A 10 -4.88 -20.57 -0.90
CA VAL A 10 -3.75 -19.95 -0.21
C VAL A 10 -2.46 -20.66 -0.65
N ASN A 11 -1.33 -19.95 -0.67
CA ASN A 11 -0.03 -20.56 -0.93
C ASN A 11 0.24 -21.66 0.12
N PRO A 12 0.56 -22.90 -0.32
CA PRO A 12 0.81 -24.02 0.59
C PRO A 12 1.95 -23.77 1.59
N ASP A 13 2.93 -22.93 1.22
CA ASP A 13 4.07 -22.62 2.09
C ASP A 13 3.71 -21.74 3.31
N LEU A 14 2.49 -21.18 3.32
CA LEU A 14 1.97 -20.37 4.44
C LEU A 14 1.19 -21.18 5.47
N ALA A 15 0.98 -22.48 5.24
CA ALA A 15 0.24 -23.36 6.13
C ALA A 15 1.15 -24.32 6.88
N ASP A 16 0.77 -24.68 8.10
CA ASP A 16 1.43 -25.78 8.85
C ASP A 16 1.12 -27.13 8.19
N ASP A 17 -0.11 -27.33 7.70
CA ASP A 17 -0.52 -28.45 6.84
C ASP A 17 -0.99 -27.94 5.48
N PRO A 18 -0.18 -28.07 4.42
CA PRO A 18 -0.53 -27.61 3.07
C PRO A 18 -1.86 -28.16 2.52
N THR A 19 -2.30 -29.31 2.99
CA THR A 19 -3.59 -29.93 2.57
C THR A 19 -4.80 -29.26 3.21
N ARG A 20 -4.60 -28.58 4.34
CA ARG A 20 -5.64 -27.88 5.11
C ARG A 20 -5.52 -26.36 5.09
N ARG A 21 -4.73 -25.82 4.18
CA ARG A 21 -4.38 -24.38 4.14
C ARG A 21 -5.57 -23.41 4.13
N LEU A 22 -6.69 -23.78 3.49
CA LEU A 22 -7.91 -22.96 3.54
C LEU A 22 -8.58 -22.98 4.90
N GLU A 23 -8.61 -24.14 5.57
CA GLU A 23 -9.14 -24.27 6.93
C GLU A 23 -8.28 -23.46 7.93
N GLU A 24 -6.96 -23.54 7.79
CA GLU A 24 -6.02 -22.76 8.61
C GLU A 24 -6.19 -21.25 8.36
N PHE A 25 -6.41 -20.83 7.11
CA PHE A 25 -6.70 -19.44 6.76
C PHE A 25 -8.01 -18.96 7.43
N VAL A 26 -9.08 -19.74 7.35
CA VAL A 26 -10.35 -19.39 8.03
C VAL A 26 -10.14 -19.28 9.54
N ALA A 27 -9.42 -20.22 10.15
CA ALA A 27 -9.11 -20.15 11.57
C ALA A 27 -8.23 -18.94 11.93
N LEU A 28 -7.35 -18.50 11.03
CA LEU A 28 -6.58 -17.27 11.19
C LEU A 28 -7.49 -16.04 11.16
N VAL A 29 -8.39 -15.93 10.19
CA VAL A 29 -9.37 -14.85 10.10
C VAL A 29 -10.22 -14.75 11.37
N GLU A 30 -10.71 -15.88 11.88
CA GLU A 30 -11.49 -15.94 13.13
C GLU A 30 -10.68 -15.43 14.33
N ARG A 31 -9.41 -15.84 14.47
CA ARG A 31 -8.52 -15.35 15.55
C ARG A 31 -8.29 -13.84 15.46
N ILE A 32 -8.06 -13.30 14.26
CA ILE A 32 -7.89 -11.87 14.03
C ILE A 32 -9.15 -11.11 14.46
N HIS A 33 -10.34 -11.60 14.09
CA HIS A 33 -11.60 -11.00 14.49
C HIS A 33 -11.84 -11.04 16.00
N GLN A 34 -11.45 -12.12 16.68
CA GLN A 34 -11.53 -12.22 18.15
C GLN A 34 -10.72 -11.15 18.87
N HIS A 35 -9.68 -10.61 18.22
CA HIS A 35 -8.88 -9.49 18.72
C HIS A 35 -9.36 -8.11 18.23
N GLY A 36 -10.54 -8.03 17.61
CA GLY A 36 -11.13 -6.77 17.13
C GLY A 36 -10.43 -6.19 15.88
N MET A 37 -9.60 -6.99 15.22
CA MET A 37 -8.90 -6.59 13.98
C MET A 37 -9.66 -7.07 12.74
N LYS A 38 -9.36 -6.50 11.58
CA LYS A 38 -9.92 -6.86 10.28
C LYS A 38 -8.85 -7.48 9.38
N VAL A 39 -9.30 -8.26 8.39
CA VAL A 39 -8.44 -8.91 7.40
C VAL A 39 -8.68 -8.32 6.02
N VAL A 40 -7.65 -7.75 5.43
CA VAL A 40 -7.61 -7.30 4.03
C VAL A 40 -6.64 -8.20 3.29
N ILE A 41 -7.05 -8.77 2.16
CA ILE A 41 -6.17 -9.61 1.32
C ILE A 41 -5.80 -8.91 0.03
N ASP A 42 -4.63 -9.27 -0.50
CA ASP A 42 -4.15 -8.76 -1.78
C ASP A 42 -4.84 -9.48 -2.94
N MET A 43 -5.23 -8.73 -3.96
CA MET A 43 -5.81 -9.22 -5.19
C MET A 43 -5.04 -8.66 -6.38
N VAL A 44 -4.64 -9.52 -7.29
CA VAL A 44 -3.88 -9.16 -8.50
C VAL A 44 -4.81 -9.20 -9.71
N PRO A 45 -5.39 -8.06 -10.13
CA PRO A 45 -6.39 -8.05 -11.18
C PRO A 45 -5.80 -7.96 -12.59
N ASN A 46 -4.59 -7.40 -12.75
CA ASN A 46 -4.03 -7.14 -14.06
C ASN A 46 -3.68 -8.40 -14.84
N HIS A 47 -3.26 -9.47 -14.15
CA HIS A 47 -2.71 -10.67 -14.77
C HIS A 47 -2.86 -11.91 -13.87
N VAL A 48 -2.62 -13.08 -14.44
CA VAL A 48 -2.49 -14.36 -13.73
C VAL A 48 -1.23 -15.10 -14.19
N ALA A 49 -0.85 -16.17 -13.51
CA ALA A 49 0.26 -17.01 -13.94
C ALA A 49 -0.05 -17.70 -15.30
N ARG A 50 1.00 -17.94 -16.12
CA ARG A 50 0.83 -18.72 -17.36
C ARG A 50 0.33 -20.15 -17.13
N CYS A 51 0.66 -20.71 -15.97
CA CYS A 51 0.16 -22.02 -15.55
C CYS A 51 -1.04 -21.88 -14.59
N TYR A 52 -1.91 -20.87 -14.81
CA TYR A 52 -3.10 -20.70 -13.99
C TYR A 52 -3.97 -21.95 -14.04
N HIS A 53 -4.21 -22.54 -12.92
CA HIS A 53 -5.13 -23.66 -12.73
C HIS A 53 -5.55 -23.72 -11.27
N SER A 54 -6.85 -23.59 -11.02
CA SER A 54 -7.38 -23.71 -9.67
C SER A 54 -7.73 -25.16 -9.37
N ILE A 55 -7.25 -25.63 -8.22
CA ILE A 55 -7.64 -26.93 -7.64
C ILE A 55 -8.77 -26.79 -6.62
N SER A 56 -9.23 -25.58 -6.37
CA SER A 56 -10.19 -25.22 -5.33
C SER A 56 -11.40 -24.42 -5.85
N ASN A 57 -11.61 -24.43 -7.17
CA ASN A 57 -12.76 -23.76 -7.77
C ASN A 57 -14.06 -24.18 -7.09
N PRO A 58 -14.93 -23.25 -6.74
CA PRO A 58 -16.31 -23.57 -6.37
C PRO A 58 -17.01 -24.36 -7.48
N LYS A 59 -17.99 -25.19 -7.11
CA LYS A 59 -18.71 -26.03 -8.07
C LYS A 59 -19.34 -25.19 -9.18
N GLY A 60 -18.99 -25.49 -10.42
CA GLY A 60 -19.50 -24.82 -11.63
C GLY A 60 -18.70 -23.58 -12.03
N VAL A 61 -17.64 -23.24 -11.32
CA VAL A 61 -16.71 -22.17 -11.68
C VAL A 61 -15.57 -22.76 -12.52
N GLU A 62 -15.27 -22.11 -13.65
CA GLU A 62 -14.21 -22.53 -14.57
C GLU A 62 -13.02 -21.56 -14.47
N ASP A 63 -11.83 -22.07 -14.74
CA ASP A 63 -10.59 -21.30 -14.80
C ASP A 63 -10.67 -20.15 -15.83
N PHE A 64 -9.82 -19.14 -15.66
CA PHE A 64 -9.59 -18.13 -16.69
C PHE A 64 -9.13 -18.79 -17.97
N GLY A 65 -9.70 -18.38 -19.11
CA GLY A 65 -9.36 -18.87 -20.43
C GLY A 65 -10.01 -20.20 -20.84
N ALA A 66 -10.76 -20.87 -19.96
CA ALA A 66 -11.36 -22.17 -20.26
C ALA A 66 -12.36 -22.15 -21.44
N GLN A 67 -13.01 -21.01 -21.68
CA GLN A 67 -13.99 -20.81 -22.75
C GLN A 67 -13.49 -19.85 -23.83
N ASP A 68 -12.21 -19.49 -23.83
CA ASP A 68 -11.67 -18.50 -24.77
C ASP A 68 -11.63 -19.02 -26.21
N ASN A 69 -11.99 -18.16 -27.15
CA ASN A 69 -11.74 -18.35 -28.56
C ASN A 69 -10.30 -17.98 -28.91
N THR A 70 -9.44 -18.99 -29.04
CA THR A 70 -8.01 -18.81 -29.32
C THR A 70 -7.68 -18.54 -30.80
N GLN A 71 -8.69 -18.49 -31.67
CA GLN A 71 -8.53 -18.20 -33.10
C GLN A 71 -8.60 -16.72 -33.45
N VAL A 72 -8.82 -15.87 -32.45
CA VAL A 72 -8.90 -14.40 -32.57
C VAL A 72 -8.00 -13.75 -31.52
N GLU A 73 -7.45 -12.57 -31.86
CA GLU A 73 -6.63 -11.81 -30.93
C GLU A 73 -7.44 -11.34 -29.72
N TYR A 74 -8.67 -10.92 -29.97
CA TYR A 74 -9.56 -10.33 -28.98
C TYR A 74 -11.03 -10.67 -29.29
N VAL A 75 -11.78 -10.88 -28.24
CA VAL A 75 -13.25 -10.78 -28.18
C VAL A 75 -13.64 -10.47 -26.74
N GLN A 76 -14.75 -9.76 -26.54
CA GLN A 76 -15.18 -9.25 -25.21
C GLN A 76 -15.12 -10.31 -24.10
N ASP A 77 -15.59 -11.53 -24.38
CA ASP A 77 -15.74 -12.61 -23.39
C ASP A 77 -14.50 -13.51 -23.26
N ASN A 78 -13.45 -13.33 -24.08
CA ASN A 78 -12.18 -13.98 -23.81
C ASN A 78 -11.57 -13.40 -22.52
N ASN A 79 -10.96 -14.26 -21.72
CA ASN A 79 -10.23 -13.80 -20.52
C ASN A 79 -8.82 -13.31 -20.85
N PHE A 80 -8.28 -13.73 -22.02
CA PHE A 80 -6.91 -13.39 -22.45
C PHE A 80 -6.91 -12.77 -23.85
N TYR A 81 -5.77 -12.14 -24.19
CA TYR A 81 -5.42 -11.70 -25.54
C TYR A 81 -4.47 -12.70 -26.16
N TYR A 82 -4.60 -12.97 -27.46
CA TYR A 82 -3.86 -14.00 -28.19
C TYR A 82 -3.08 -13.42 -29.36
N ASN A 83 -1.82 -13.85 -29.52
CA ASN A 83 -1.04 -13.65 -30.75
C ASN A 83 -1.34 -14.82 -31.69
N VAL A 84 -2.37 -14.68 -32.54
CA VAL A 84 -2.89 -15.73 -33.37
C VAL A 84 -1.84 -16.22 -34.39
N GLY A 85 -1.57 -17.51 -34.40
CA GLY A 85 -0.58 -18.11 -35.32
C GLY A 85 0.85 -18.05 -34.82
N GLU A 86 1.12 -17.45 -33.64
CA GLU A 86 2.46 -17.34 -33.07
C GLU A 86 2.61 -18.21 -31.82
N SER A 87 3.79 -18.80 -31.65
CA SER A 87 4.15 -19.50 -30.40
C SER A 87 4.88 -18.56 -29.43
N LEU A 88 4.70 -18.78 -28.15
CA LEU A 88 5.49 -18.07 -27.14
C LEU A 88 6.98 -18.47 -27.25
N THR A 89 7.85 -17.46 -27.30
CA THR A 89 9.29 -17.62 -27.23
C THR A 89 9.80 -16.95 -25.95
N LEU A 90 10.19 -17.76 -24.96
CA LEU A 90 10.71 -17.26 -23.69
C LEU A 90 12.13 -16.69 -23.85
N PRO A 91 12.53 -15.69 -23.05
CA PRO A 91 13.89 -15.16 -23.05
C PRO A 91 14.92 -16.24 -22.76
N THR A 92 15.99 -16.31 -23.57
CA THR A 92 17.02 -17.36 -23.46
C THR A 92 18.06 -17.09 -22.37
N THR A 93 18.21 -15.85 -21.93
CA THR A 93 19.13 -15.44 -20.86
C THR A 93 18.34 -15.15 -19.60
N THR A 94 18.16 -16.15 -18.78
CA THR A 94 17.52 -16.02 -17.46
C THR A 94 18.61 -15.83 -16.42
N VAL A 95 18.98 -14.59 -16.17
CA VAL A 95 19.89 -14.25 -15.07
C VAL A 95 19.05 -14.11 -13.80
N GLY A 96 19.28 -14.98 -12.82
CA GLY A 96 18.85 -14.75 -11.45
C GLY A 96 17.54 -15.40 -10.98
N TYR A 97 16.61 -15.76 -11.86
CA TYR A 97 15.27 -16.24 -11.46
C TYR A 97 15.00 -17.73 -11.68
N LEU A 98 15.92 -18.44 -12.27
CA LEU A 98 15.83 -19.89 -12.37
C LEU A 98 16.64 -20.55 -11.27
N PRO A 99 16.21 -21.76 -10.83
CA PRO A 99 16.97 -22.54 -9.88
C PRO A 99 18.45 -22.64 -10.28
N GLU A 100 19.35 -22.64 -9.32
CA GLU A 100 20.79 -22.78 -9.58
C GLU A 100 21.11 -24.12 -10.26
N GLU A 101 20.25 -25.13 -10.09
CA GLU A 101 20.36 -26.44 -10.70
C GLU A 101 20.23 -26.36 -12.22
N PRO A 102 21.31 -26.57 -13.00
CA PRO A 102 21.28 -26.41 -14.46
C PRO A 102 20.27 -27.32 -15.16
N ALA A 103 20.05 -28.55 -14.63
CA ALA A 103 19.10 -29.50 -15.17
C ALA A 103 17.65 -29.01 -15.05
N LEU A 104 17.30 -28.37 -13.94
CA LEU A 104 15.97 -27.83 -13.71
C LEU A 104 15.71 -26.59 -14.58
N ARG A 105 16.73 -25.76 -14.79
CA ARG A 105 16.69 -24.62 -15.72
C ARG A 105 16.38 -25.07 -17.15
N VAL A 106 17.12 -26.04 -17.64
CA VAL A 106 16.92 -26.60 -18.98
C VAL A 106 15.52 -27.21 -19.10
N LEU A 107 15.06 -27.96 -18.10
CA LEU A 107 13.73 -28.56 -18.08
C LEU A 107 12.62 -27.51 -18.17
N LEU A 108 12.68 -26.47 -17.36
CA LEU A 108 11.66 -25.41 -17.37
C LEU A 108 11.64 -24.63 -18.68
N LEU A 109 12.78 -24.32 -19.27
CA LEU A 109 12.88 -23.57 -20.53
C LEU A 109 12.49 -24.40 -21.75
N THR A 110 12.71 -25.72 -21.74
CA THR A 110 12.49 -26.60 -22.92
C THR A 110 11.12 -27.26 -22.94
N THR A 111 10.43 -27.36 -21.80
CA THR A 111 9.16 -28.10 -21.70
C THR A 111 7.92 -27.21 -21.79
N TYR A 112 8.02 -25.93 -21.42
CA TYR A 112 6.87 -25.05 -21.51
C TYR A 112 6.62 -24.62 -22.95
N LYS A 113 5.44 -24.93 -23.47
CA LYS A 113 5.00 -24.57 -24.83
C LYS A 113 3.62 -23.92 -24.73
N GLU A 114 3.47 -22.77 -25.37
CA GLU A 114 2.20 -22.06 -25.47
C GLU A 114 1.94 -21.67 -26.95
N TYR A 115 0.80 -22.09 -27.45
CA TYR A 115 0.32 -21.76 -28.80
C TYR A 115 -1.21 -21.69 -28.81
N PRO A 116 -1.81 -20.60 -29.32
CA PRO A 116 -1.15 -19.32 -29.62
C PRO A 116 -0.59 -18.68 -28.36
N ALA A 117 0.45 -17.85 -28.50
CA ALA A 117 1.02 -17.10 -27.40
C ALA A 117 0.00 -16.11 -26.85
N LYS A 118 0.00 -15.91 -25.53
CA LYS A 118 -0.82 -14.90 -24.85
C LYS A 118 0.03 -13.68 -24.49
N TRP A 119 -0.59 -12.50 -24.41
CA TRP A 119 0.10 -11.30 -23.92
C TRP A 119 0.58 -11.50 -22.49
N THR A 120 1.72 -10.92 -22.14
CA THR A 120 2.17 -10.86 -20.74
C THR A 120 1.42 -9.78 -19.97
N GLY A 121 1.57 -9.73 -18.66
CA GLY A 121 0.95 -8.70 -17.83
C GLY A 121 1.25 -7.26 -18.28
N ASN A 122 2.38 -7.04 -18.97
CA ASN A 122 2.85 -5.71 -19.40
C ASN A 122 3.35 -5.63 -20.85
N SER A 123 3.25 -6.72 -21.66
CA SER A 123 3.71 -6.73 -23.05
C SER A 123 2.78 -7.51 -23.97
N ARG A 124 2.64 -7.05 -25.21
CA ARG A 124 1.84 -7.70 -26.28
C ARG A 124 2.66 -8.69 -27.10
N SER A 125 3.97 -8.79 -26.87
CA SER A 125 4.88 -9.59 -27.68
C SER A 125 4.71 -11.09 -27.43
N SER A 126 4.74 -11.90 -28.50
CA SER A 126 4.92 -13.36 -28.42
C SER A 126 6.34 -13.77 -28.03
N SER A 127 7.29 -12.82 -28.07
CA SER A 127 8.67 -12.98 -27.65
C SER A 127 9.03 -11.89 -26.63
N PRO A 128 8.50 -11.99 -25.40
CA PRO A 128 8.72 -10.99 -24.36
C PRO A 128 10.21 -10.87 -23.99
N ALA A 129 10.65 -9.66 -23.62
CA ALA A 129 11.98 -9.41 -23.12
C ALA A 129 12.13 -9.90 -21.67
N LEU A 130 13.36 -9.93 -21.13
CA LEU A 130 13.62 -10.26 -19.71
C LEU A 130 12.97 -9.28 -18.74
N THR A 131 12.77 -8.03 -19.17
CA THR A 131 12.11 -6.98 -18.39
C THR A 131 10.59 -7.06 -18.44
N ASP A 132 10.04 -7.86 -19.34
CA ASP A 132 8.60 -8.13 -19.40
C ASP A 132 8.22 -9.20 -18.34
N TRP A 133 6.98 -9.16 -17.90
CA TRP A 133 6.47 -10.13 -16.92
C TRP A 133 6.10 -11.45 -17.63
N TYR A 134 7.10 -12.13 -18.23
CA TYR A 134 6.92 -13.26 -19.13
C TYR A 134 6.28 -14.50 -18.47
N GLU A 135 6.31 -14.61 -17.14
CA GLU A 135 5.63 -15.67 -16.37
C GLU A 135 4.13 -15.41 -16.17
N THR A 136 3.64 -14.27 -16.62
CA THR A 136 2.25 -13.83 -16.43
C THR A 136 1.47 -13.75 -17.75
N ILE A 137 0.14 -13.76 -17.65
CA ILE A 137 -0.79 -13.53 -18.77
C ILE A 137 -1.68 -12.34 -18.43
N LYS A 138 -1.73 -11.36 -19.33
CA LYS A 138 -2.64 -10.20 -19.22
C LYS A 138 -4.10 -10.65 -19.28
N LEU A 139 -4.90 -10.18 -18.33
CA LEU A 139 -6.34 -10.36 -18.33
C LEU A 139 -7.04 -9.34 -19.23
N ASN A 140 -8.03 -9.81 -19.98
CA ASN A 140 -8.87 -9.01 -20.86
C ASN A 140 -10.11 -8.53 -20.10
N TYR A 141 -10.26 -7.23 -20.01
CA TYR A 141 -11.38 -6.55 -19.35
C TYR A 141 -12.43 -6.00 -20.33
N GLY A 142 -12.47 -6.49 -21.55
CA GLY A 142 -13.35 -5.95 -22.59
C GLY A 142 -12.80 -4.67 -23.22
N VAL A 143 -11.48 -4.52 -23.24
CA VAL A 143 -10.78 -3.43 -23.94
C VAL A 143 -10.03 -4.01 -25.12
N ALA A 144 -10.45 -3.67 -26.32
CA ALA A 144 -9.81 -4.13 -27.56
C ALA A 144 -8.37 -3.58 -27.70
N PRO A 145 -7.51 -4.22 -28.54
CA PRO A 145 -6.13 -3.77 -28.75
C PRO A 145 -6.00 -2.31 -29.23
N ASP A 146 -7.00 -1.79 -29.92
CA ASP A 146 -7.07 -0.39 -30.38
C ASP A 146 -7.60 0.59 -29.31
N GLY A 147 -7.97 0.09 -28.13
CA GLY A 147 -8.49 0.87 -27.01
C GLY A 147 -10.02 0.99 -26.97
N HIS A 148 -10.75 0.41 -27.93
CA HIS A 148 -12.20 0.36 -27.88
C HIS A 148 -12.68 -0.42 -26.65
N LYS A 149 -13.70 0.09 -25.95
CA LYS A 149 -14.30 -0.53 -24.78
C LYS A 149 -15.61 -1.22 -25.17
N ASP A 150 -15.70 -2.54 -25.00
CA ASP A 150 -16.87 -3.37 -25.27
C ASP A 150 -17.76 -3.55 -24.02
N PHE A 151 -18.05 -2.46 -23.33
CA PHE A 151 -18.98 -2.41 -22.21
C PHE A 151 -19.61 -1.03 -22.12
N ASP A 152 -20.71 -0.91 -21.38
CA ASP A 152 -21.45 0.33 -21.29
C ASP A 152 -20.62 1.45 -20.65
N SER A 153 -20.67 2.63 -21.24
CA SER A 153 -20.06 3.84 -20.66
C SER A 153 -20.81 4.28 -19.41
N LEU A 154 -20.07 4.76 -18.43
CA LEU A 154 -20.67 5.39 -17.25
C LEU A 154 -21.19 6.79 -17.58
N PRO A 155 -22.32 7.22 -16.97
CA PRO A 155 -22.82 8.59 -17.12
C PRO A 155 -21.84 9.62 -16.56
N LEU A 156 -21.93 10.87 -17.02
CA LEU A 156 -21.03 11.95 -16.58
C LEU A 156 -21.11 12.24 -15.08
N GLU A 157 -22.31 12.08 -14.50
CA GLU A 157 -22.58 12.33 -13.08
C GLU A 157 -22.16 11.19 -12.14
N VAL A 158 -21.60 10.09 -12.66
CA VAL A 158 -21.31 8.86 -11.91
C VAL A 158 -20.42 9.07 -10.69
N ALA A 159 -19.51 10.05 -10.73
CA ALA A 159 -18.63 10.35 -9.60
C ALA A 159 -19.37 10.74 -8.31
N HIS A 160 -20.59 11.27 -8.44
CA HIS A 160 -21.45 11.68 -7.31
C HIS A 160 -22.39 10.56 -6.82
N TRP A 161 -22.42 9.43 -7.50
CA TRP A 161 -23.27 8.32 -7.11
C TRP A 161 -22.70 7.60 -5.88
N ASP A 162 -23.58 7.09 -5.04
CA ASP A 162 -23.21 6.14 -3.99
C ASP A 162 -22.97 4.74 -4.57
N ALA A 163 -22.43 3.82 -3.76
CA ALA A 163 -22.18 2.44 -4.18
C ALA A 163 -23.46 1.71 -4.61
N GLY A 164 -24.59 2.04 -4.01
CA GLY A 164 -25.89 1.44 -4.35
C GLY A 164 -26.35 1.82 -5.77
N ALA A 165 -26.16 3.07 -6.16
CA ALA A 165 -26.47 3.55 -7.51
C ALA A 165 -25.55 2.92 -8.58
N HIS A 166 -24.22 2.80 -8.29
CA HIS A 166 -23.32 2.05 -9.16
C HIS A 166 -23.72 0.59 -9.31
N TYR A 167 -24.06 -0.09 -8.21
CA TYR A 167 -24.53 -1.47 -8.25
C TYR A 167 -25.83 -1.62 -9.04
N ALA A 168 -26.79 -0.69 -8.86
CA ALA A 168 -28.06 -0.69 -9.61
C ALA A 168 -27.83 -0.50 -11.12
N PHE A 169 -26.85 0.33 -11.49
CA PHE A 169 -26.44 0.53 -12.90
C PHE A 169 -25.92 -0.77 -13.51
N TRP A 170 -24.96 -1.45 -12.85
CA TRP A 170 -24.26 -2.58 -13.45
C TRP A 170 -25.05 -3.91 -13.41
N ARG A 171 -25.93 -4.12 -12.41
CA ARG A 171 -26.63 -5.40 -12.21
C ARG A 171 -27.49 -5.86 -13.39
N SER A 172 -27.89 -4.94 -14.28
CA SER A 172 -28.76 -5.22 -15.45
C SER A 172 -28.00 -5.17 -16.78
N ARG A 173 -26.67 -4.96 -16.75
CA ARG A 173 -25.85 -4.82 -17.94
C ARG A 173 -25.03 -6.07 -18.21
N VAL A 174 -24.76 -6.27 -19.50
CA VAL A 174 -23.80 -7.29 -19.93
C VAL A 174 -22.40 -6.77 -19.68
N VAL A 175 -21.60 -7.56 -18.98
CA VAL A 175 -20.20 -7.26 -18.65
C VAL A 175 -19.28 -8.37 -19.14
N PRO A 176 -18.00 -8.08 -19.43
CA PRO A 176 -17.02 -9.07 -19.86
C PRO A 176 -16.90 -10.27 -18.91
N SER A 177 -16.53 -11.43 -19.46
CA SER A 177 -16.34 -12.66 -18.69
C SER A 177 -15.40 -12.49 -17.49
N THR A 178 -14.28 -11.79 -17.68
CA THR A 178 -13.32 -11.50 -16.61
C THR A 178 -13.95 -10.79 -15.41
N TRP A 179 -14.87 -9.83 -15.65
CA TRP A 179 -15.56 -9.12 -14.56
C TRP A 179 -16.43 -10.07 -13.73
N ARG A 180 -17.14 -10.98 -14.40
CA ARG A 180 -17.97 -11.99 -13.73
C ARG A 180 -17.12 -12.93 -12.88
N LYS A 181 -15.97 -13.38 -13.40
CA LYS A 181 -15.03 -14.24 -12.65
C LYS A 181 -14.48 -13.55 -11.41
N PHE A 182 -14.07 -12.28 -11.50
CA PHE A 182 -13.65 -11.53 -10.30
C PHE A 182 -14.77 -11.35 -9.28
N LYS A 183 -16.00 -11.16 -9.72
CA LYS A 183 -17.15 -11.13 -8.80
C LYS A 183 -17.31 -12.45 -8.04
N GLU A 184 -17.09 -13.58 -8.69
CA GLU A 184 -17.10 -14.90 -8.03
C GLU A 184 -15.94 -15.06 -7.05
N ILE A 185 -14.72 -14.63 -7.42
CA ILE A 185 -13.54 -14.65 -6.57
C ILE A 185 -13.77 -13.82 -5.30
N VAL A 186 -14.22 -12.57 -5.42
CA VAL A 186 -14.49 -11.74 -4.22
C VAL A 186 -15.61 -12.31 -3.37
N SER A 187 -16.64 -12.91 -3.98
CA SER A 187 -17.72 -13.57 -3.25
C SER A 187 -17.22 -14.74 -2.42
N PHE A 188 -16.31 -15.54 -2.98
CA PHE A 188 -15.67 -16.64 -2.26
C PHE A 188 -14.91 -16.14 -1.02
N TRP A 189 -14.00 -15.18 -1.17
CA TRP A 189 -13.20 -14.67 -0.06
C TRP A 189 -14.02 -13.94 1.00
N LEU A 190 -15.03 -13.17 0.59
CA LEU A 190 -15.99 -12.57 1.53
C LEU A 190 -16.76 -13.63 2.33
N SER A 191 -17.08 -14.79 1.72
CA SER A 191 -17.74 -15.89 2.41
C SER A 191 -16.86 -16.57 3.46
N LEU A 192 -15.51 -16.46 3.32
CA LEU A 192 -14.52 -16.94 4.30
C LEU A 192 -14.21 -15.91 5.41
N GLY A 193 -14.88 -14.76 5.41
CA GLY A 193 -14.77 -13.75 6.46
C GLY A 193 -13.80 -12.60 6.17
N VAL A 194 -13.18 -12.54 4.98
CA VAL A 194 -12.32 -11.43 4.58
C VAL A 194 -13.09 -10.10 4.62
N ASP A 195 -12.48 -9.04 5.18
CA ASP A 195 -13.12 -7.75 5.42
C ASP A 195 -12.83 -6.72 4.32
N GLY A 196 -11.94 -7.03 3.38
CA GLY A 196 -11.61 -6.10 2.32
C GLY A 196 -10.49 -6.61 1.41
N PHE A 197 -10.12 -5.76 0.46
CA PHE A 197 -9.13 -6.09 -0.56
C PHE A 197 -8.14 -4.95 -0.79
N ARG A 198 -6.88 -5.30 -1.01
CA ARG A 198 -5.87 -4.45 -1.63
C ARG A 198 -5.77 -4.85 -3.09
N TYR A 199 -5.79 -3.90 -4.00
CA TYR A 199 -5.73 -4.16 -5.44
C TYR A 199 -4.37 -3.76 -5.99
N ASP A 200 -3.63 -4.77 -6.44
CA ASP A 200 -2.35 -4.63 -7.13
C ASP A 200 -2.52 -3.98 -8.50
N MET A 201 -1.64 -3.04 -8.85
CA MET A 201 -1.60 -2.39 -10.16
C MET A 201 -2.98 -1.95 -10.69
N ALA A 202 -3.83 -1.41 -9.80
CA ALA A 202 -5.25 -1.18 -10.09
C ALA A 202 -5.48 -0.18 -11.25
N GLU A 203 -4.54 0.73 -11.50
CA GLU A 203 -4.62 1.69 -12.62
C GLU A 203 -4.44 1.03 -14.01
N MET A 204 -3.92 -0.20 -14.08
CA MET A 204 -3.82 -0.96 -15.33
C MET A 204 -5.14 -1.63 -15.74
N VAL A 205 -6.19 -1.45 -14.95
CA VAL A 205 -7.53 -2.03 -15.13
C VAL A 205 -8.55 -0.88 -15.26
N PRO A 206 -9.54 -0.98 -16.18
CA PRO A 206 -10.51 0.09 -16.38
C PRO A 206 -11.26 0.48 -15.12
N VAL A 207 -11.44 1.79 -14.88
CA VAL A 207 -12.17 2.31 -13.71
C VAL A 207 -13.62 1.83 -13.66
N GLU A 208 -14.22 1.53 -14.81
CA GLU A 208 -15.57 0.97 -14.93
C GLU A 208 -15.67 -0.43 -14.30
N PHE A 209 -14.63 -1.25 -14.45
CA PHE A 209 -14.57 -2.54 -13.75
C PHE A 209 -14.58 -2.36 -12.23
N TRP A 210 -13.84 -1.38 -11.71
CA TRP A 210 -13.84 -1.08 -10.28
C TRP A 210 -15.21 -0.58 -9.80
N SER A 211 -15.86 0.28 -10.59
CA SER A 211 -17.24 0.69 -10.35
C SER A 211 -18.17 -0.52 -10.20
N TYR A 212 -18.04 -1.50 -11.09
CA TYR A 212 -18.82 -2.75 -11.06
C TYR A 212 -18.49 -3.60 -9.81
N LEU A 213 -17.19 -3.93 -9.61
CA LEU A 213 -16.75 -4.88 -8.59
C LEU A 213 -16.96 -4.32 -7.18
N ASN A 214 -16.51 -3.08 -6.96
CA ASN A 214 -16.55 -2.47 -5.63
C ASN A 214 -17.96 -2.13 -5.18
N SER A 215 -18.84 -1.70 -6.10
CA SER A 215 -20.26 -1.51 -5.77
C SER A 215 -20.95 -2.84 -5.41
N TYR A 216 -20.59 -3.93 -6.08
CA TYR A 216 -21.05 -5.26 -5.69
C TYR A 216 -20.58 -5.65 -4.29
N ILE A 217 -19.28 -5.48 -3.99
CA ILE A 217 -18.70 -5.77 -2.67
C ILE A 217 -19.44 -4.96 -1.59
N LYS A 218 -19.56 -3.65 -1.77
CA LYS A 218 -20.26 -2.76 -0.84
C LYS A 218 -21.73 -3.11 -0.67
N SER A 219 -22.40 -3.66 -1.69
CA SER A 219 -23.79 -4.16 -1.56
C SER A 219 -23.89 -5.40 -0.68
N ARG A 220 -22.82 -6.20 -0.54
CA ARG A 220 -22.76 -7.41 0.28
C ARG A 220 -22.18 -7.14 1.66
N ARG A 221 -21.17 -6.31 1.73
CA ARG A 221 -20.46 -5.91 2.94
C ARG A 221 -20.19 -4.40 2.90
N PRO A 222 -21.13 -3.58 3.40
CA PRO A 222 -21.00 -2.11 3.32
C PRO A 222 -19.74 -1.55 3.99
N ASP A 223 -19.23 -2.23 5.01
CA ASP A 223 -18.04 -1.90 5.79
C ASP A 223 -16.73 -2.50 5.24
N ALA A 224 -16.78 -3.18 4.09
CA ALA A 224 -15.57 -3.70 3.46
C ALA A 224 -14.58 -2.57 3.15
N PHE A 225 -13.30 -2.78 3.48
CA PHE A 225 -12.24 -1.80 3.19
C PHE A 225 -11.55 -2.15 1.88
N LEU A 226 -11.57 -1.20 0.93
CA LEU A 226 -11.09 -1.39 -0.44
C LEU A 226 -9.97 -0.39 -0.72
N MET A 227 -8.74 -0.87 -0.81
CA MET A 227 -7.59 0.00 -1.09
C MET A 227 -6.88 -0.40 -2.36
N ALA A 228 -6.25 0.54 -3.03
CA ALA A 228 -5.65 0.31 -4.33
C ALA A 228 -4.28 0.98 -4.50
N GLU A 229 -3.46 0.31 -5.26
CA GLU A 229 -2.21 0.82 -5.76
C GLU A 229 -2.47 1.62 -7.05
N ILE A 230 -2.41 2.94 -6.92
CA ILE A 230 -2.53 3.93 -8.01
C ILE A 230 -1.34 4.88 -7.91
N TYR A 231 -0.55 5.00 -8.96
CA TYR A 231 0.65 5.83 -8.98
C TYR A 231 0.48 7.15 -9.71
N ASN A 232 -0.56 7.30 -10.55
CA ASN A 232 -0.85 8.55 -11.23
C ASN A 232 -1.77 9.44 -10.36
N PRO A 233 -1.27 10.55 -9.76
CA PRO A 233 -2.08 11.45 -8.93
C PRO A 233 -3.27 12.08 -9.66
N ASP A 234 -3.20 12.26 -10.98
CA ASP A 234 -4.30 12.81 -11.78
C ASP A 234 -5.50 11.84 -11.83
N SER A 235 -5.27 10.56 -11.60
CA SER A 235 -6.30 9.53 -11.63
C SER A 235 -6.91 9.24 -10.23
N TYR A 236 -6.37 9.77 -9.15
CA TYR A 236 -6.82 9.44 -7.78
C TYR A 236 -8.33 9.60 -7.60
N ARG A 237 -8.88 10.74 -8.06
CA ARG A 237 -10.32 11.04 -7.88
C ARG A 237 -11.22 10.10 -8.68
N ASP A 238 -10.78 9.64 -9.84
CA ASP A 238 -11.54 8.67 -10.63
C ASP A 238 -11.62 7.33 -9.90
N TYR A 239 -10.51 6.84 -9.35
CA TYR A 239 -10.51 5.57 -8.61
C TYR A 239 -11.22 5.66 -7.27
N LEU A 240 -11.19 6.81 -6.58
CA LEU A 240 -11.96 7.04 -5.37
C LEU A 240 -13.46 7.19 -5.65
N HIS A 241 -13.83 8.09 -6.57
CA HIS A 241 -15.22 8.48 -6.75
C HIS A 241 -15.98 7.60 -7.75
N ILE A 242 -15.34 7.12 -8.81
CA ILE A 242 -15.92 6.22 -9.79
C ILE A 242 -15.60 4.77 -9.41
N GLY A 243 -14.36 4.47 -9.15
CA GLY A 243 -13.89 3.14 -8.76
C GLY A 243 -14.34 2.69 -7.37
N LYS A 244 -14.86 3.60 -6.53
CA LYS A 244 -15.34 3.33 -5.17
C LYS A 244 -14.29 2.69 -4.26
N MET A 245 -13.02 3.12 -4.40
CA MET A 245 -11.97 2.78 -3.45
C MET A 245 -12.14 3.59 -2.16
N ASP A 246 -11.80 3.01 -1.02
CA ASP A 246 -11.80 3.70 0.27
C ASP A 246 -10.45 4.37 0.55
N ALA A 247 -9.35 3.81 0.02
CA ALA A 247 -8.01 4.36 0.19
C ALA A 247 -7.09 4.09 -1.01
N LEU A 248 -6.16 5.03 -1.26
CA LEU A 248 -5.11 4.91 -2.26
C LEU A 248 -3.73 5.16 -1.63
N TYR A 249 -2.70 4.50 -2.10
CA TYR A 249 -1.32 4.73 -1.67
C TYR A 249 -0.87 6.16 -1.98
N ASN A 250 -0.40 6.88 -0.97
CA ASN A 250 0.26 8.18 -1.15
C ASN A 250 1.75 7.98 -1.45
N LYS A 251 2.03 7.24 -2.55
CA LYS A 251 3.39 6.84 -2.92
C LYS A 251 4.14 8.00 -3.59
N VAL A 252 3.65 8.47 -4.73
CA VAL A 252 4.33 9.47 -5.57
C VAL A 252 4.37 10.85 -4.90
N GLY A 253 3.39 11.15 -4.06
CA GLY A 253 3.37 12.38 -3.28
C GLY A 253 4.23 12.26 -2.01
N LEU A 254 3.64 11.73 -0.94
CA LEU A 254 4.25 11.79 0.39
C LEU A 254 5.43 10.85 0.57
N TYR A 255 5.30 9.57 0.21
CA TYR A 255 6.38 8.59 0.41
C TYR A 255 7.67 9.03 -0.30
N ASP A 256 7.60 9.34 -1.61
CA ASP A 256 8.78 9.76 -2.38
C ASP A 256 9.40 11.04 -1.81
N THR A 257 8.58 11.99 -1.36
CA THR A 257 9.05 13.23 -0.73
C THR A 257 9.76 12.95 0.58
N LEU A 258 9.19 12.16 1.49
CA LEU A 258 9.82 11.83 2.78
C LEU A 258 11.11 11.03 2.58
N ARG A 259 11.12 10.09 1.64
CA ARG A 259 12.32 9.36 1.28
C ARG A 259 13.42 10.30 0.77
N ASP A 260 13.09 11.21 -0.13
CA ASP A 260 14.05 12.19 -0.68
C ASP A 260 14.58 13.14 0.41
N ILE A 261 13.75 13.55 1.36
CA ILE A 261 14.20 14.37 2.51
C ILE A 261 15.23 13.58 3.33
N ILE A 262 14.97 12.30 3.60
CA ILE A 262 15.89 11.46 4.39
C ILE A 262 17.16 11.14 3.61
N CYS A 263 17.04 10.70 2.34
CA CYS A 263 18.17 10.21 1.57
C CYS A 263 19.09 11.33 1.03
N TYR A 264 18.47 12.46 0.63
CA TYR A 264 19.16 13.54 -0.09
C TYR A 264 19.10 14.87 0.62
N GLU A 265 18.63 14.88 1.87
CA GLU A 265 18.51 16.08 2.71
C GLU A 265 17.74 17.23 2.04
N HIS A 266 16.67 16.88 1.29
CA HIS A 266 15.82 17.89 0.70
C HIS A 266 15.07 18.69 1.79
N SER A 267 14.50 19.84 1.42
CA SER A 267 13.70 20.67 2.32
C SER A 267 12.39 20.02 2.68
N THR A 268 11.99 20.11 3.95
CA THR A 268 10.68 19.71 4.47
C THR A 268 9.53 20.57 3.91
N ASP A 269 9.81 21.75 3.35
CA ASP A 269 8.82 22.59 2.65
C ASP A 269 8.12 21.83 1.52
N ARG A 270 8.76 20.78 0.98
CA ARG A 270 8.17 19.92 -0.06
C ARG A 270 6.97 19.12 0.42
N ILE A 271 6.86 18.83 1.72
CA ILE A 271 5.72 18.09 2.29
C ILE A 271 4.42 18.85 2.02
N ASP A 272 4.39 20.15 2.35
CA ASP A 272 3.21 20.99 2.11
C ASP A 272 2.87 21.07 0.61
N GLN A 273 3.89 21.16 -0.25
CA GLN A 273 3.70 21.27 -1.69
C GLN A 273 3.01 20.04 -2.29
N VAL A 274 3.37 18.82 -1.85
CA VAL A 274 2.77 17.58 -2.37
C VAL A 274 1.43 17.25 -1.72
N GLN A 275 1.13 17.80 -0.54
CA GLN A 275 -0.12 17.57 0.16
C GLN A 275 -1.22 18.59 -0.21
N ALA A 276 -0.87 19.81 -0.58
CA ALA A 276 -1.82 20.85 -0.91
C ALA A 276 -2.82 20.44 -2.03
N PRO A 277 -2.41 19.74 -3.11
CA PRO A 277 -3.34 19.31 -4.16
C PRO A 277 -4.33 18.20 -3.73
N LEU A 278 -4.13 17.57 -2.56
CA LEU A 278 -4.89 16.41 -2.11
C LEU A 278 -5.87 16.72 -0.96
N THR A 279 -6.08 18.01 -0.65
CA THR A 279 -6.86 18.45 0.53
C THR A 279 -8.27 17.87 0.60
N ASP A 280 -8.91 17.67 -0.55
CA ASP A 280 -10.26 17.14 -0.66
C ASP A 280 -10.33 15.59 -0.49
N ILE A 281 -9.19 14.91 -0.58
CA ILE A 281 -9.10 13.45 -0.51
C ILE A 281 -8.15 12.93 0.58
N TRP A 282 -7.64 13.78 1.47
CA TRP A 282 -6.72 13.36 2.53
C TRP A 282 -7.18 12.14 3.33
N PRO A 283 -8.45 12.04 3.79
CA PRO A 283 -8.90 10.88 4.55
C PRO A 283 -8.86 9.57 3.79
N GLN A 284 -8.78 9.65 2.46
CA GLN A 284 -8.78 8.51 1.54
C GLN A 284 -7.35 8.16 1.06
N MET A 285 -6.33 8.76 1.64
CA MET A 285 -4.94 8.39 1.35
C MET A 285 -4.44 7.37 2.37
N LEU A 286 -3.47 6.55 1.95
CA LEU A 286 -2.75 5.60 2.79
C LEU A 286 -1.27 6.01 2.82
N HIS A 287 -0.79 6.40 3.98
CA HIS A 287 0.61 6.75 4.21
C HIS A 287 1.42 5.52 4.61
N PHE A 288 2.67 5.45 4.21
CA PHE A 288 3.58 4.36 4.56
C PHE A 288 5.04 4.78 4.35
N MET A 289 5.98 4.06 4.96
CA MET A 289 7.41 4.26 4.74
C MET A 289 8.11 3.00 4.22
N GLU A 290 7.48 1.83 4.36
CA GLU A 290 7.93 0.56 3.80
C GLU A 290 6.75 -0.23 3.24
N ASN A 291 6.98 -0.98 2.18
CA ASN A 291 6.13 -2.05 1.71
C ASN A 291 6.98 -3.12 1.01
N HIS A 292 6.35 -4.12 0.39
CA HIS A 292 7.04 -5.22 -0.28
C HIS A 292 7.74 -4.81 -1.59
N ASP A 293 7.41 -3.66 -2.18
CA ASP A 293 8.01 -3.13 -3.41
C ASP A 293 9.09 -2.08 -3.15
N GLU A 294 9.06 -1.44 -1.99
CA GLU A 294 9.97 -0.37 -1.63
C GLU A 294 11.11 -0.87 -0.73
N GLN A 295 12.15 -0.06 -0.63
CA GLN A 295 13.32 -0.36 0.19
C GLN A 295 12.99 -0.27 1.68
N ARG A 296 13.61 -1.13 2.48
CA ARG A 296 13.59 -1.02 3.94
C ARG A 296 14.31 0.25 4.39
N ILE A 297 13.77 0.94 5.39
CA ILE A 297 14.38 2.16 5.94
C ILE A 297 15.82 1.88 6.41
N ALA A 298 16.03 0.76 7.09
CA ALA A 298 17.33 0.35 7.61
C ALA A 298 18.31 -0.18 6.54
N SER A 299 17.89 -0.29 5.27
CA SER A 299 18.73 -0.80 4.18
C SER A 299 19.74 0.23 3.70
N ASP A 300 20.78 -0.26 3.01
CA ASP A 300 21.80 0.57 2.38
C ASP A 300 21.24 1.44 1.23
N GLY A 301 20.10 1.06 0.67
CA GLY A 301 19.43 1.81 -0.40
C GLY A 301 18.48 2.90 0.09
N PHE A 302 18.29 3.06 1.39
CA PHE A 302 17.41 4.08 1.96
C PHE A 302 18.18 4.91 3.01
N ALA A 303 17.99 4.63 4.32
CA ALA A 303 18.52 5.47 5.39
C ALA A 303 19.72 4.86 6.14
N HIS A 304 20.05 3.59 5.91
CA HIS A 304 21.06 2.77 6.60
C HIS A 304 20.77 2.49 8.08
N ASP A 305 20.01 3.35 8.74
CA ASP A 305 19.63 3.25 10.15
C ASP A 305 18.12 3.45 10.29
N PRO A 306 17.39 2.55 10.95
CA PRO A 306 15.94 2.66 11.11
C PRO A 306 15.51 3.91 11.88
N HIS A 307 16.38 4.48 12.72
CA HIS A 307 16.07 5.69 13.50
C HIS A 307 15.94 6.94 12.62
N TYR A 308 16.62 7.00 11.50
CA TYR A 308 16.43 8.12 10.54
C TYR A 308 15.05 8.13 9.88
N GLY A 309 14.30 7.04 9.97
CA GLY A 309 12.91 6.98 9.53
C GLY A 309 11.88 7.47 10.56
N LEU A 310 12.26 7.68 11.82
CA LEU A 310 11.33 8.03 12.89
C LEU A 310 10.58 9.35 12.65
N PRO A 311 11.22 10.46 12.23
CA PRO A 311 10.51 11.68 11.89
C PRO A 311 9.51 11.49 10.75
N ALA A 312 9.87 10.72 9.72
CA ALA A 312 8.96 10.41 8.61
C ALA A 312 7.76 9.57 9.06
N MET A 313 7.97 8.61 9.97
CA MET A 313 6.87 7.84 10.55
C MET A 313 5.96 8.68 11.43
N ALA A 314 6.50 9.62 12.22
CA ALA A 314 5.69 10.55 13.00
C ALA A 314 4.83 11.44 12.09
N VAL A 315 5.40 11.93 10.99
CA VAL A 315 4.65 12.67 9.96
C VAL A 315 3.61 11.77 9.32
N SER A 316 3.98 10.58 8.80
CA SER A 316 3.04 9.66 8.12
C SER A 316 1.86 9.25 9.01
N ALA A 317 2.09 9.03 10.31
CA ALA A 317 1.06 8.59 11.24
C ALA A 317 0.08 9.70 11.63
N HIS A 318 0.49 10.98 11.56
CA HIS A 318 -0.31 12.08 12.13
C HIS A 318 -0.60 13.21 11.13
N LEU A 319 0.01 13.19 9.94
CA LEU A 319 -0.26 14.19 8.91
C LEU A 319 -1.68 14.00 8.37
N ASN A 320 -2.51 15.05 8.46
CA ASN A 320 -3.91 15.05 8.04
C ASN A 320 -4.75 13.89 8.65
N GLU A 321 -5.73 13.35 7.94
CA GLU A 321 -6.67 12.32 8.42
C GLU A 321 -6.44 10.97 7.69
N ALA A 322 -5.30 10.82 7.03
CA ALA A 322 -4.96 9.62 6.27
C ALA A 322 -4.69 8.41 7.18
N SER A 323 -4.96 7.24 6.68
CA SER A 323 -4.55 5.99 7.31
C SER A 323 -3.04 5.79 7.17
N VAL A 324 -2.43 5.04 8.10
CA VAL A 324 -1.01 4.67 8.03
C VAL A 324 -0.84 3.15 7.98
N MET A 325 0.09 2.69 7.15
CA MET A 325 0.50 1.29 7.05
C MET A 325 1.92 1.12 7.58
N VAL A 326 2.15 0.08 8.36
CA VAL A 326 3.47 -0.37 8.81
C VAL A 326 3.75 -1.73 8.20
N TYR A 327 4.87 -1.88 7.52
CA TYR A 327 5.26 -3.14 6.92
C TYR A 327 5.91 -4.03 7.98
N PHE A 328 5.64 -5.33 7.95
CA PHE A 328 6.13 -6.28 8.96
C PHE A 328 7.66 -6.20 9.10
N GLY A 329 8.13 -6.11 10.35
CA GLY A 329 9.56 -5.98 10.66
C GLY A 329 10.10 -4.54 10.60
N GLN A 330 9.35 -3.58 10.06
CA GLN A 330 9.74 -2.16 10.07
C GLN A 330 9.91 -1.66 11.51
N GLU A 331 9.03 -2.07 12.41
CA GLU A 331 9.00 -1.69 13.83
C GLU A 331 10.16 -2.27 14.64
N VAL A 332 10.91 -3.20 14.09
CA VAL A 332 12.14 -3.78 14.70
C VAL A 332 13.39 -3.49 13.87
N GLY A 333 13.28 -2.65 12.85
CA GLY A 333 14.42 -2.21 12.03
C GLY A 333 14.96 -3.27 11.08
N GLU A 334 14.11 -4.12 10.51
CA GLU A 334 14.53 -5.11 9.51
C GLU A 334 15.22 -4.43 8.31
N ALA A 335 16.44 -4.84 8.01
CA ALA A 335 17.30 -4.14 7.04
C ALA A 335 17.33 -4.78 5.64
N ALA A 336 16.86 -6.02 5.48
CA ALA A 336 16.94 -6.78 4.22
C ALA A 336 18.34 -6.74 3.58
N ARG A 337 19.39 -6.96 4.38
CA ARG A 337 20.79 -6.90 3.94
C ARG A 337 21.26 -8.14 3.21
N GLU A 338 20.49 -9.21 3.23
CA GLU A 338 20.77 -10.39 2.46
C GLU A 338 20.49 -10.16 0.97
N GLN A 339 21.24 -10.87 0.12
CA GLN A 339 21.02 -10.77 -1.32
C GLN A 339 19.62 -11.30 -1.66
N ALA A 340 18.77 -10.42 -2.16
CA ALA A 340 17.42 -10.73 -2.60
C ALA A 340 17.36 -10.62 -4.12
N GLY A 341 16.85 -11.63 -4.80
CA GLY A 341 16.74 -11.88 -6.24
C GLY A 341 16.99 -10.80 -7.30
N PHE A 342 16.88 -9.53 -6.95
CA PHE A 342 17.21 -8.41 -7.83
C PHE A 342 18.69 -7.98 -7.79
N GLY A 343 19.55 -8.77 -7.18
CA GLY A 343 20.99 -8.52 -7.11
C GLY A 343 21.42 -7.39 -6.16
N SER A 344 20.50 -6.79 -5.42
CA SER A 344 20.78 -5.74 -4.45
C SER A 344 20.05 -6.01 -3.14
N PRO A 345 20.75 -6.05 -1.99
CA PRO A 345 20.13 -6.32 -0.69
C PRO A 345 19.44 -5.07 -0.10
N THR A 346 18.65 -4.36 -0.89
CA THR A 346 18.05 -3.08 -0.49
C THR A 346 16.59 -3.16 -0.09
N ARG A 347 15.93 -4.30 -0.38
CA ARG A 347 14.53 -4.52 -0.02
C ARG A 347 14.25 -6.01 0.18
N THR A 348 13.20 -6.33 0.92
CA THR A 348 12.67 -7.68 1.01
C THR A 348 12.09 -8.08 -0.34
N SER A 349 12.61 -9.15 -0.94
CA SER A 349 12.13 -9.62 -2.25
C SER A 349 10.75 -10.25 -2.13
N ILE A 350 9.87 -9.90 -3.06
CA ILE A 350 8.59 -10.57 -3.25
C ILE A 350 8.71 -11.84 -4.12
N PHE A 351 9.88 -12.07 -4.74
CA PHE A 351 10.12 -13.17 -5.68
C PHE A 351 10.99 -14.28 -5.10
N ASP A 352 11.71 -14.02 -4.01
CA ASP A 352 12.60 -14.97 -3.35
C ASP A 352 12.26 -15.13 -1.87
N TYR A 353 12.57 -16.31 -1.32
CA TYR A 353 12.51 -16.56 0.11
C TYR A 353 13.81 -16.10 0.75
N ILE A 354 13.76 -14.95 1.43
CA ILE A 354 14.92 -14.40 2.14
C ILE A 354 14.68 -14.40 3.65
N GLY A 355 15.77 -14.39 4.41
CA GLY A 355 15.72 -14.24 5.86
C GLY A 355 15.32 -12.82 6.27
N VAL A 356 14.60 -12.73 7.38
CA VAL A 356 14.21 -11.47 8.04
C VAL A 356 14.63 -11.56 9.52
N PRO A 357 15.93 -11.47 9.83
CA PRO A 357 16.48 -11.85 11.11
C PRO A 357 15.96 -11.02 12.29
N ALA A 358 15.74 -9.72 12.12
CA ALA A 358 15.19 -8.88 13.18
C ALA A 358 13.73 -9.27 13.50
N PHE A 359 12.92 -9.50 12.47
CA PHE A 359 11.55 -9.98 12.66
C PHE A 359 11.49 -11.39 13.23
N GLN A 360 12.41 -12.28 12.83
CA GLN A 360 12.53 -13.63 13.43
C GLN A 360 12.87 -13.58 14.93
N ARG A 361 13.67 -12.61 15.39
CA ARG A 361 13.93 -12.38 16.82
C ARG A 361 12.67 -11.94 17.56
N TRP A 362 11.82 -11.12 16.92
CA TRP A 362 10.52 -10.78 17.50
C TRP A 362 9.61 -12.02 17.60
N VAL A 363 9.58 -12.86 16.57
CA VAL A 363 8.79 -14.12 16.57
C VAL A 363 9.26 -15.08 17.66
N ASN A 364 10.55 -15.07 18.02
CA ASN A 364 11.14 -15.82 19.13
C ASN A 364 10.69 -17.29 19.18
N GLY A 365 10.93 -18.04 18.09
CA GLY A 365 10.58 -19.46 18.03
C GLY A 365 9.08 -19.77 18.19
N LYS A 366 8.20 -18.91 17.65
CA LYS A 366 6.73 -18.98 17.75
C LYS A 366 6.14 -18.57 19.12
N HIS A 367 6.91 -17.90 19.97
CA HIS A 367 6.38 -17.30 21.22
C HIS A 367 5.69 -15.94 20.96
N TYR A 368 6.11 -15.22 19.92
CA TYR A 368 5.55 -13.90 19.49
C TYR A 368 5.59 -12.85 20.60
N ASP A 369 6.63 -12.85 21.43
CA ASP A 369 6.78 -12.01 22.61
C ASP A 369 7.96 -11.02 22.53
N GLY A 370 8.75 -11.10 21.45
CA GLY A 370 9.95 -10.26 21.29
C GLY A 370 11.11 -10.64 22.20
N GLY A 371 11.05 -11.81 22.85
CA GLY A 371 12.04 -12.20 23.86
C GLY A 371 13.47 -12.41 23.35
N ALA A 372 13.67 -12.45 22.03
CA ALA A 372 14.98 -12.53 21.40
C ALA A 372 15.45 -11.23 20.74
N LEU A 373 14.68 -10.13 20.83
CA LEU A 373 15.07 -8.81 20.31
C LEU A 373 16.31 -8.29 21.04
N THR A 374 17.15 -7.54 20.29
CA THR A 374 18.21 -6.74 20.94
C THR A 374 17.58 -5.55 21.69
N PRO A 375 18.30 -4.92 22.63
CA PRO A 375 17.80 -3.72 23.31
C PRO A 375 17.41 -2.59 22.37
N GLU A 376 18.15 -2.41 21.27
CA GLU A 376 17.90 -1.38 20.25
C GLU A 376 16.64 -1.70 19.46
N GLU A 377 16.43 -2.95 19.03
CA GLU A 377 15.22 -3.41 18.35
C GLU A 377 13.98 -3.28 19.25
N ALA A 378 14.12 -3.63 20.52
CA ALA A 378 13.04 -3.48 21.49
C ALA A 378 12.68 -2.00 21.72
N ALA A 379 13.68 -1.12 21.86
CA ALA A 379 13.46 0.33 22.01
C ALA A 379 12.78 0.94 20.78
N LEU A 380 13.20 0.52 19.57
CA LEU A 380 12.57 0.96 18.33
C LEU A 380 11.10 0.53 18.28
N ARG A 381 10.82 -0.73 18.60
CA ARG A 381 9.45 -1.24 18.64
C ARG A 381 8.59 -0.52 19.67
N ASP A 382 9.14 -0.21 20.84
CA ASP A 382 8.45 0.57 21.85
C ASP A 382 8.11 1.99 21.37
N TYR A 383 8.99 2.61 20.60
CA TYR A 383 8.68 3.88 19.94
C TYR A 383 7.48 3.75 18.98
N TYR A 384 7.48 2.76 18.11
CA TYR A 384 6.34 2.50 17.20
C TYR A 384 5.05 2.24 17.97
N CYS A 385 5.10 1.47 19.06
CA CYS A 385 3.93 1.23 19.91
C CYS A 385 3.39 2.52 20.50
N ARG A 386 4.25 3.41 21.02
CA ARG A 386 3.83 4.72 21.54
C ARG A 386 3.26 5.60 20.42
N LEU A 387 3.97 5.74 19.31
CA LEU A 387 3.55 6.57 18.17
C LEU A 387 2.17 6.17 17.64
N LEU A 388 1.97 4.88 17.38
CA LEU A 388 0.72 4.36 16.80
C LEU A 388 -0.43 4.27 17.81
N SER A 389 -0.14 4.38 19.10
CA SER A 389 -1.15 4.47 20.16
C SER A 389 -1.65 5.89 20.41
N LEU A 390 -1.01 6.90 19.82
CA LEU A 390 -1.46 8.28 19.94
C LEU A 390 -2.76 8.48 19.15
N PRO A 391 -3.71 9.29 19.65
CA PRO A 391 -4.94 9.54 18.91
C PRO A 391 -4.66 10.28 17.61
N VAL A 392 -5.23 9.78 16.52
CA VAL A 392 -5.20 10.42 15.19
C VAL A 392 -6.42 11.34 14.96
N GLU A 393 -7.27 11.48 15.96
CA GLU A 393 -8.48 12.32 15.91
C GLU A 393 -8.14 13.82 15.90
N GLY A 394 -9.03 14.60 15.33
CA GLY A 394 -8.95 16.04 15.32
C GLY A 394 -8.48 16.64 13.99
N ALA A 395 -8.84 17.90 13.81
CA ALA A 395 -8.51 18.64 12.59
C ALA A 395 -7.01 18.89 12.47
N PHE A 396 -6.49 18.72 11.27
CA PHE A 396 -5.11 19.06 10.93
C PHE A 396 -4.97 20.58 10.71
N ARG A 397 -3.86 21.16 11.18
CA ARG A 397 -3.53 22.59 11.00
C ARG A 397 -2.08 22.77 10.62
N TYR A 398 -1.85 23.46 9.53
CA TYR A 398 -0.51 23.86 9.10
C TYR A 398 0.07 24.94 10.00
N ILE A 399 1.29 24.74 10.46
CA ILE A 399 2.08 25.77 11.15
C ILE A 399 3.52 25.86 10.63
N HIS A 400 3.93 24.90 9.78
CA HIS A 400 5.30 24.85 9.24
C HIS A 400 5.67 26.12 8.47
N GLY A 401 4.91 26.49 7.44
CA GLY A 401 5.19 27.68 6.64
C GLY A 401 5.25 28.96 7.45
N TYR A 402 4.32 29.12 8.42
CA TYR A 402 4.36 30.26 9.34
C TYR A 402 5.66 30.31 10.16
N ASN A 403 6.13 29.18 10.66
CA ASN A 403 7.37 29.12 11.43
C ASN A 403 8.62 29.30 10.55
N ARG A 404 8.58 28.87 9.28
CA ARG A 404 9.64 29.17 8.30
C ARG A 404 9.87 30.68 8.13
N GLU A 405 8.80 31.48 8.17
CA GLU A 405 8.85 32.94 7.97
C GLU A 405 9.11 33.72 9.25
N HIS A 406 8.57 33.26 10.39
CA HIS A 406 8.48 34.09 11.60
C HIS A 406 9.31 33.60 12.78
N THR A 407 9.83 32.34 12.75
CA THR A 407 10.56 31.74 13.86
C THR A 407 12.06 31.72 13.59
N PRO A 408 12.88 32.51 14.28
CA PRO A 408 14.32 32.43 14.14
C PRO A 408 14.84 31.03 14.46
N TYR A 409 15.83 30.57 13.68
CA TYR A 409 16.48 29.24 13.80
C TYR A 409 15.58 28.04 13.46
N TYR A 410 14.32 28.24 13.11
CA TYR A 410 13.51 27.21 12.50
C TYR A 410 13.90 27.05 11.03
N ASN A 411 14.44 25.91 10.66
CA ASN A 411 14.98 25.71 9.32
C ASN A 411 14.20 24.66 8.51
N ASP A 412 14.67 24.39 7.31
CA ASP A 412 14.05 23.48 6.35
C ASP A 412 14.31 21.98 6.61
N LYS A 413 14.95 21.61 7.73
CA LYS A 413 15.08 20.23 8.20
C LYS A 413 14.02 19.90 9.28
N VAL A 414 13.33 20.89 9.78
CA VAL A 414 12.28 20.71 10.77
C VAL A 414 10.92 20.82 10.09
N TYR A 415 10.02 19.92 10.42
CA TYR A 415 8.61 19.99 10.02
C TYR A 415 7.71 20.00 11.25
N SER A 416 6.70 20.88 11.27
CA SER A 416 5.77 20.95 12.38
C SER A 416 4.34 21.23 11.95
N PHE A 417 3.40 20.63 12.67
CA PHE A 417 1.97 20.83 12.47
C PHE A 417 1.20 20.57 13.77
N VAL A 418 -0.09 20.88 13.73
CA VAL A 418 -1.00 20.66 14.86
C VAL A 418 -2.12 19.72 14.48
N ARG A 419 -2.49 18.85 15.41
CA ARG A 419 -3.76 18.12 15.41
C ARG A 419 -4.60 18.65 16.58
N GLU A 420 -5.87 18.95 16.33
CA GLU A 420 -6.71 19.53 17.37
C GLU A 420 -8.12 18.96 17.41
N THR A 421 -8.59 18.72 18.64
CA THR A 421 -9.99 18.52 18.97
C THR A 421 -10.50 19.70 19.79
N ALA A 422 -11.77 19.68 20.20
CA ALA A 422 -12.30 20.70 21.12
C ALA A 422 -11.51 20.76 22.45
N HIS A 423 -10.93 19.64 22.89
CA HIS A 423 -10.34 19.48 24.22
C HIS A 423 -8.83 19.28 24.22
N THR A 424 -8.24 18.86 23.11
CA THR A 424 -6.83 18.47 23.04
C THR A 424 -6.13 19.16 21.88
N LYS A 425 -4.89 19.56 22.10
CA LYS A 425 -4.00 20.12 21.08
C LYS A 425 -2.71 19.29 21.08
N TRP A 426 -2.38 18.72 19.93
CA TRP A 426 -1.16 17.97 19.70
C TRP A 426 -0.26 18.81 18.81
N LEU A 427 0.94 19.11 19.28
CA LEU A 427 2.01 19.71 18.49
C LEU A 427 2.92 18.58 18.03
N ILE A 428 3.04 18.38 16.74
CA ILE A 428 3.93 17.41 16.14
C ILE A 428 5.12 18.17 15.56
N ILE A 429 6.33 17.79 15.98
CA ILE A 429 7.57 18.43 15.57
C ILE A 429 8.54 17.31 15.22
N ALA A 430 9.05 17.32 13.98
CA ALA A 430 9.92 16.30 13.44
C ALA A 430 11.22 16.93 12.93
N ASN A 431 12.38 16.43 13.38
CA ASN A 431 13.69 16.78 12.87
C ASN A 431 14.16 15.74 11.87
N PHE A 432 14.39 16.15 10.64
CA PHE A 432 14.89 15.30 9.55
C PHE A 432 16.40 15.40 9.33
N SER A 433 17.11 16.25 10.10
CA SER A 433 18.57 16.28 10.04
C SER A 433 19.16 15.01 10.66
N LYS A 434 20.14 14.43 9.98
CA LYS A 434 20.91 13.28 10.52
C LYS A 434 22.04 13.71 11.46
N HIS A 435 22.34 15.00 11.52
CA HIS A 435 23.56 15.52 12.13
C HIS A 435 23.34 16.63 13.13
N ASP A 436 22.28 17.42 12.96
CA ASP A 436 22.06 18.66 13.72
C ASP A 436 20.81 18.59 14.59
N GLY A 437 20.95 19.01 15.83
CA GLY A 437 19.85 19.37 16.69
C GLY A 437 19.50 20.86 16.56
N PHE A 438 18.24 21.21 16.80
CA PHE A 438 17.74 22.57 16.65
C PHE A 438 17.07 23.05 17.94
N GLY A 439 17.31 24.35 18.26
CA GLY A 439 16.66 25.02 19.34
C GLY A 439 16.01 26.33 18.89
N PHE A 440 14.71 26.47 19.07
CA PHE A 440 13.93 27.64 18.62
C PHE A 440 12.67 27.87 19.48
N GLU A 441 12.07 29.05 19.35
CA GLU A 441 10.77 29.36 19.94
C GLU A 441 9.66 29.09 18.89
N LEU A 442 9.08 27.87 18.86
CA LEU A 442 7.97 27.55 17.99
C LEU A 442 6.78 28.45 18.25
N GLN A 443 6.19 28.99 17.19
CA GLN A 443 5.05 29.89 17.28
C GLN A 443 3.78 29.24 16.69
N VAL A 444 2.64 29.56 17.32
CA VAL A 444 1.33 29.20 16.76
C VAL A 444 0.76 30.43 16.05
N PRO A 445 0.34 30.30 14.78
CA PRO A 445 -0.25 31.40 14.01
C PRO A 445 -1.39 32.08 14.78
N PRO A 446 -1.48 33.42 14.80
CA PRO A 446 -2.51 34.16 15.56
C PRO A 446 -3.95 33.74 15.23
N GLU A 447 -4.22 33.43 13.97
CA GLU A 447 -5.53 32.99 13.49
C GLU A 447 -5.90 31.63 14.13
N LEU A 448 -4.96 30.69 14.16
CA LEU A 448 -5.16 29.39 14.79
C LEU A 448 -5.29 29.54 16.31
N LEU A 449 -4.41 30.36 16.93
CA LEU A 449 -4.42 30.60 18.35
C LEU A 449 -5.75 31.21 18.82
N SER A 450 -6.39 32.03 18.00
CA SER A 450 -7.69 32.65 18.31
C SER A 450 -8.80 31.59 18.45
N THR A 451 -8.69 30.46 17.77
CA THR A 451 -9.69 29.37 17.83
C THR A 451 -9.57 28.50 19.08
N TRP A 452 -8.43 28.59 19.80
CA TRP A 452 -8.15 27.69 20.92
C TRP A 452 -8.86 28.08 22.22
N ASN A 453 -9.42 29.26 22.33
CA ASN A 453 -10.09 29.77 23.53
C ASN A 453 -9.28 29.60 24.82
N LEU A 454 -7.95 29.63 24.72
CA LEU A 454 -7.05 29.57 25.88
C LEU A 454 -6.88 30.97 26.45
N PRO A 455 -7.04 31.21 27.76
CA PRO A 455 -6.64 32.47 28.41
C PRO A 455 -5.15 32.75 28.25
N ASN A 456 -4.74 34.02 28.54
CA ASN A 456 -3.32 34.28 28.69
C ASN A 456 -2.75 33.49 29.88
N GLY A 457 -1.57 32.90 29.69
CA GLY A 457 -0.96 32.07 30.71
C GLY A 457 0.07 31.09 30.19
N SER A 458 0.54 30.21 31.05
CA SER A 458 1.52 29.17 30.78
C SER A 458 0.87 27.80 30.96
N TYR A 459 0.99 26.94 29.97
CA TYR A 459 0.37 25.64 29.91
C TYR A 459 1.44 24.55 29.81
N PRO A 460 1.48 23.59 30.74
CA PRO A 460 2.47 22.50 30.67
C PRO A 460 2.20 21.61 29.46
N LEU A 461 3.25 21.25 28.74
CA LEU A 461 3.26 20.29 27.67
C LEU A 461 4.06 19.07 28.09
N VAL A 462 3.62 17.91 27.63
CA VAL A 462 4.27 16.62 27.91
C VAL A 462 4.60 15.95 26.59
N ASP A 463 5.86 15.58 26.40
CA ASP A 463 6.28 14.75 25.29
C ASP A 463 5.63 13.36 25.43
N LYS A 464 4.94 12.92 24.42
CA LYS A 464 4.21 11.64 24.40
C LYS A 464 5.01 10.49 23.81
N LEU A 465 6.10 10.79 23.11
CA LEU A 465 6.96 9.76 22.50
C LEU A 465 8.10 9.38 23.44
N TYR A 466 8.72 10.35 24.09
CA TYR A 466 9.89 10.10 24.95
C TYR A 466 9.59 10.24 26.45
N GLY A 467 8.49 10.90 26.82
CA GLY A 467 7.90 10.85 28.16
C GLY A 467 8.55 11.73 29.24
N GLU A 468 9.75 12.27 29.01
CA GLU A 468 10.55 12.92 30.04
C GLU A 468 10.64 14.44 29.90
N VAL A 469 10.44 14.98 28.71
CA VAL A 469 10.59 16.41 28.46
C VAL A 469 9.30 17.13 28.79
N GLN A 470 9.35 18.02 29.75
CA GLN A 470 8.28 18.97 30.05
C GLN A 470 8.71 20.35 29.59
N THR A 471 7.93 20.95 28.71
CA THR A 471 8.06 22.35 28.32
C THR A 471 6.72 23.06 28.57
N HIS A 472 6.66 24.36 28.34
CA HIS A 472 5.45 25.13 28.52
C HIS A 472 5.09 25.87 27.24
N PHE A 473 3.82 25.82 26.90
CA PHE A 473 3.23 26.74 25.94
C PHE A 473 2.81 28.01 26.62
N HIS A 474 3.27 29.13 26.12
CA HIS A 474 2.94 30.47 26.68
C HIS A 474 2.02 31.21 25.73
N ARG A 475 0.96 31.81 26.28
CA ARG A 475 0.07 32.69 25.54
C ARG A 475 0.02 34.10 26.14
N GLU A 476 0.31 35.11 25.30
CA GLU A 476 0.21 36.52 25.62
C GLU A 476 -0.54 37.25 24.48
N GLY A 477 -1.84 37.50 24.68
CA GLY A 477 -2.69 38.09 23.65
C GLY A 477 -2.80 37.22 22.39
N ASN A 478 -2.35 37.75 21.29
CA ASN A 478 -2.32 37.02 19.98
C ASN A 478 -0.99 36.30 19.73
N TYR A 479 -0.10 36.23 20.72
CA TYR A 479 1.17 35.53 20.62
C TYR A 479 1.14 34.26 21.45
N GLY A 480 1.42 33.13 20.80
CA GLY A 480 1.49 31.84 21.44
C GLY A 480 2.78 31.12 21.02
N HIS A 481 3.60 30.74 22.00
CA HIS A 481 4.90 30.17 21.71
C HIS A 481 5.34 29.11 22.72
N MET A 482 6.30 28.30 22.34
CA MET A 482 6.97 27.32 23.20
C MET A 482 8.43 27.15 22.81
N ARG A 483 9.29 26.92 23.79
CA ARG A 483 10.66 26.50 23.53
C ARG A 483 10.70 25.07 23.06
N VAL A 484 11.38 24.85 21.94
CA VAL A 484 11.66 23.53 21.38
C VAL A 484 13.18 23.33 21.29
N ASP A 485 13.65 22.23 21.86
CA ASP A 485 15.01 21.71 21.65
C ASP A 485 14.86 20.27 21.16
N ILE A 486 15.19 20.02 19.89
CA ILE A 486 14.99 18.73 19.22
C ILE A 486 16.31 18.27 18.61
N ALA A 487 16.72 17.01 18.95
CA ALA A 487 17.92 16.36 18.44
C ALA A 487 17.68 15.65 17.12
#